data_f960f097d48199ad3528099006fd9bbc
#
_entry.id   f960f097d48199ad3528099006fd9bbc
#
_cell.length_a   1.000
_cell.length_b   1.000
_cell.length_c   1.000
_cell.angle_alpha   90.00
_cell.angle_beta   90.00
_cell.angle_gamma   90.00
#
_symmetry.space_group_name_H-M   'P 1'
#
loop_
_entity.id
_entity.type
_entity.pdbx_description
1 polymer ?
#
loop_
_entity_poly.entity_id
_entity_poly.type
_entity_poly.pdbx_seq_one_letter_code
_entity_poly.pdbx_strand_id
1 'polypeptide(L)'
;MTLSEQAFAPARRDDIVPVLATARLVLRAPRRSDVKAIASFANDRRIAANTARIPHPYGIEDAEQFIAAVNKREGEACFVIMLECAPIGVCSVDLREDGPEVGYWLGVPYWGRGFATEAVRALIDHAFGDLEHETLISGARVTNPASRRVLEKCGFQWTGVRLSRIRAINSAAPIDRFRLDRGLWASLKSWGRVKLVV
;
A
#
# COMPACT_ATOMS: atom_id res chain seq x y z
N MET A 1 8.33 -52.63 11.22
CA MET A 1 8.11 -51.29 11.77
C MET A 1 8.71 -50.32 10.78
N THR A 2 7.88 -49.84 9.86
CA THR A 2 8.28 -48.93 8.77
C THR A 2 7.93 -47.51 9.20
N LEU A 3 8.94 -46.68 9.38
CA LEU A 3 8.80 -45.25 9.63
C LEU A 3 8.29 -44.61 8.34
N SER A 4 7.06 -44.04 8.38
CA SER A 4 6.51 -43.29 7.28
C SER A 4 7.24 -41.93 7.22
N GLU A 5 8.03 -41.72 6.17
CA GLU A 5 8.50 -40.39 5.77
C GLU A 5 7.31 -39.52 5.42
N GLN A 6 6.95 -38.63 6.33
CA GLN A 6 6.07 -37.51 5.98
C GLN A 6 6.88 -36.56 5.10
N ALA A 7 6.66 -36.64 3.81
CA ALA A 7 7.17 -35.69 2.84
C ALA A 7 6.59 -34.29 3.17
N PHE A 8 7.45 -33.38 3.62
CA PHE A 8 7.15 -31.98 3.69
C PHE A 8 6.89 -31.49 2.26
N ALA A 9 5.63 -31.20 1.95
CA ALA A 9 5.32 -30.53 0.70
C ALA A 9 6.04 -29.18 0.68
N PRO A 10 6.78 -28.83 -0.38
CA PRO A 10 7.39 -27.51 -0.46
C PRO A 10 6.28 -26.47 -0.46
N ALA A 11 6.39 -25.46 0.41
CA ALA A 11 5.51 -24.30 0.43
C ALA A 11 5.42 -23.76 -1.02
N ARG A 12 4.21 -23.56 -1.51
CA ARG A 12 3.99 -22.95 -2.83
C ARG A 12 4.71 -21.60 -2.85
N ARG A 13 5.41 -21.28 -3.93
CA ARG A 13 6.12 -20.01 -4.11
C ARG A 13 5.23 -18.76 -3.95
N ASP A 14 3.91 -18.94 -3.99
CA ASP A 14 2.89 -17.90 -4.00
C ASP A 14 2.51 -17.37 -2.59
N ASP A 15 2.98 -18.02 -1.51
CA ASP A 15 2.53 -17.70 -0.13
C ASP A 15 3.49 -16.77 0.65
N ILE A 16 4.61 -16.34 0.05
CA ILE A 16 5.58 -15.48 0.74
C ILE A 16 5.50 -14.06 0.18
N VAL A 17 4.86 -13.15 0.93
CA VAL A 17 4.92 -11.73 0.62
C VAL A 17 6.39 -11.29 0.60
N PRO A 18 6.92 -10.80 -0.54
CA PRO A 18 8.32 -10.46 -0.66
C PRO A 18 8.69 -9.28 0.25
N VAL A 19 10.00 -9.13 0.51
CA VAL A 19 10.52 -7.92 1.15
C VAL A 19 11.02 -6.98 0.05
N LEU A 20 10.44 -5.77 -0.03
CA LEU A 20 10.85 -4.75 -0.99
C LEU A 20 11.76 -3.75 -0.30
N ALA A 21 13.01 -3.64 -0.75
CA ALA A 21 13.97 -2.69 -0.23
C ALA A 21 14.08 -1.46 -1.15
N THR A 22 14.12 -0.27 -0.57
CA THR A 22 14.33 1.00 -1.27
C THR A 22 15.57 1.71 -0.73
N ALA A 23 15.80 2.97 -1.10
CA ALA A 23 16.95 3.72 -0.61
C ALA A 23 16.90 3.96 0.92
N ARG A 24 15.69 4.13 1.50
CA ARG A 24 15.51 4.48 2.92
C ARG A 24 14.52 3.57 3.65
N LEU A 25 13.73 2.79 2.93
CA LEU A 25 12.63 2.03 3.49
C LEU A 25 12.77 0.54 3.21
N VAL A 26 12.15 -0.25 4.07
CA VAL A 26 11.90 -1.68 3.84
C VAL A 26 10.39 -1.91 3.94
N LEU A 27 9.80 -2.50 2.92
CA LEU A 27 8.41 -2.90 2.90
C LEU A 27 8.36 -4.41 3.12
N ARG A 28 7.66 -4.86 4.15
CA ARG A 28 7.53 -6.28 4.51
C ARG A 28 6.11 -6.64 4.96
N ALA A 29 5.80 -7.91 4.94
CA ALA A 29 4.52 -8.40 5.46
C ALA A 29 4.25 -7.90 6.89
N PRO A 30 2.99 -7.56 7.21
CA PRO A 30 2.56 -7.21 8.56
C PRO A 30 2.77 -8.37 9.54
N ARG A 31 3.20 -8.04 10.77
CA ARG A 31 3.45 -8.99 11.87
C ARG A 31 2.67 -8.59 13.11
N ARG A 32 2.44 -9.54 14.01
CA ARG A 32 1.82 -9.24 15.32
C ARG A 32 2.55 -8.16 16.13
N SER A 33 3.88 -8.08 15.99
CA SER A 33 4.68 -7.03 16.63
C SER A 33 4.34 -5.61 16.17
N ASP A 34 3.68 -5.45 15.00
CA ASP A 34 3.34 -4.14 14.42
C ASP A 34 2.01 -3.58 14.97
N VAL A 35 1.21 -4.41 15.66
CA VAL A 35 -0.14 -4.05 16.15
C VAL A 35 -0.15 -2.72 16.88
N LYS A 36 0.74 -2.53 17.85
CA LYS A 36 0.79 -1.31 18.67
C LYS A 36 1.07 -0.05 17.84
N ALA A 37 2.02 -0.14 16.90
CA ALA A 37 2.39 0.98 16.03
C ALA A 37 1.25 1.30 15.05
N ILE A 38 0.67 0.28 14.41
CA ILE A 38 -0.48 0.44 13.51
C ILE A 38 -1.65 1.07 14.24
N ALA A 39 -2.03 0.55 15.42
CA ALA A 39 -3.13 1.09 16.21
C ALA A 39 -2.90 2.56 16.59
N SER A 40 -1.69 2.88 17.07
CA SER A 40 -1.33 4.23 17.48
C SER A 40 -1.43 5.23 16.34
N PHE A 41 -0.91 4.90 15.14
CA PHE A 41 -0.94 5.82 14.00
C PHE A 41 -2.31 5.87 13.33
N ALA A 42 -2.97 4.72 13.12
CA ALA A 42 -4.27 4.67 12.47
C ALA A 42 -5.38 5.36 13.29
N ASN A 43 -5.21 5.46 14.62
CA ASN A 43 -6.13 6.20 15.49
C ASN A 43 -6.01 7.73 15.34
N ASP A 44 -5.07 8.25 14.58
CA ASP A 44 -5.03 9.68 14.29
C ASP A 44 -6.14 10.02 13.28
N ARG A 45 -7.05 10.94 13.70
CA ARG A 45 -8.19 11.36 12.88
C ARG A 45 -7.77 11.92 11.51
N ARG A 46 -6.59 12.54 11.42
CA ARG A 46 -6.04 13.06 10.16
C ARG A 46 -5.72 11.93 9.17
N ILE A 47 -5.36 10.74 9.66
CA ILE A 47 -5.15 9.54 8.85
C ILE A 47 -6.49 8.89 8.55
N ALA A 48 -7.27 8.58 9.56
CA ALA A 48 -8.54 7.86 9.41
C ALA A 48 -9.52 8.60 8.49
N ALA A 49 -9.65 9.93 8.62
CA ALA A 49 -10.54 10.73 7.78
C ALA A 49 -10.08 10.83 6.31
N ASN A 50 -8.84 10.51 6.00
CA ASN A 50 -8.29 10.53 4.64
C ASN A 50 -8.16 9.14 4.01
N THR A 51 -8.61 8.10 4.71
CA THR A 51 -8.66 6.71 4.24
C THR A 51 -10.11 6.22 4.23
N ALA A 52 -10.45 5.34 3.29
CA ALA A 52 -11.84 4.87 3.17
C ALA A 52 -12.23 3.91 4.29
N ARG A 53 -11.30 3.06 4.74
CA ARG A 53 -11.59 1.86 5.55
C ARG A 53 -11.23 1.95 7.02
N ILE A 54 -10.34 2.83 7.40
CA ILE A 54 -9.92 3.00 8.79
C ILE A 54 -11.06 3.67 9.57
N PRO A 55 -11.62 3.02 10.61
CA PRO A 55 -12.59 3.67 11.48
C PRO A 55 -11.91 4.68 12.42
N HIS A 56 -12.70 5.48 13.10
CA HIS A 56 -12.20 6.30 14.20
C HIS A 56 -13.24 6.35 15.31
N PRO A 57 -12.89 5.98 16.56
CA PRO A 57 -11.56 5.57 17.02
C PRO A 57 -11.08 4.25 16.40
N TYR A 58 -9.76 4.00 16.44
CA TYR A 58 -9.09 2.80 15.97
C TYR A 58 -8.25 2.20 17.10
N GLY A 59 -8.59 0.99 17.54
CA GLY A 59 -7.99 0.33 18.68
C GLY A 59 -6.99 -0.78 18.31
N ILE A 60 -6.48 -1.43 19.34
CA ILE A 60 -5.59 -2.59 19.22
C ILE A 60 -6.30 -3.74 18.49
N GLU A 61 -7.57 -4.00 18.84
CA GLU A 61 -8.37 -5.07 18.23
C GLU A 61 -8.56 -4.87 16.73
N ASP A 62 -8.78 -3.61 16.29
CA ASP A 62 -8.88 -3.28 14.86
C ASP A 62 -7.57 -3.60 14.13
N ALA A 63 -6.42 -3.30 14.75
CA ALA A 63 -5.10 -3.59 14.17
C ALA A 63 -4.82 -5.10 14.12
N GLU A 64 -5.22 -5.86 15.14
CA GLU A 64 -5.10 -7.32 15.15
C GLU A 64 -5.96 -7.96 14.06
N GLN A 65 -7.22 -7.52 13.93
CA GLN A 65 -8.13 -7.97 12.88
C GLN A 65 -7.60 -7.62 11.48
N PHE A 66 -7.06 -6.41 11.30
CA PHE A 66 -6.43 -5.99 10.04
C PHE A 66 -5.28 -6.92 9.66
N ILE A 67 -4.32 -7.16 10.58
CA ILE A 67 -3.16 -8.03 10.31
C ILE A 67 -3.62 -9.47 10.01
N ALA A 68 -4.58 -9.99 10.77
CA ALA A 68 -5.11 -11.33 10.55
C ALA A 68 -5.83 -11.45 9.19
N ALA A 69 -6.50 -10.39 8.74
CA ALA A 69 -7.21 -10.37 7.46
C ALA A 69 -6.26 -10.32 6.27
N VAL A 70 -5.26 -9.44 6.29
CA VAL A 70 -4.34 -9.25 5.16
C VAL A 70 -3.41 -10.46 4.94
N ASN A 71 -3.06 -11.16 6.01
CA ASN A 71 -2.22 -12.37 5.91
C ASN A 71 -2.97 -13.61 5.36
N LYS A 72 -4.28 -13.52 5.13
CA LYS A 72 -5.11 -14.60 4.57
C LYS A 72 -5.57 -14.35 3.14
N ARG A 73 -5.25 -13.20 2.56
CA ARG A 73 -5.76 -12.80 1.24
C ARG A 73 -4.81 -13.23 0.14
N GLU A 74 -5.29 -14.09 -0.73
CA GLU A 74 -4.60 -14.48 -1.96
C GLU A 74 -4.70 -13.36 -3.01
N GLY A 75 -3.62 -13.12 -3.77
CA GLY A 75 -3.59 -12.16 -4.87
C GLY A 75 -3.56 -10.68 -4.47
N GLU A 76 -3.56 -10.36 -3.18
CA GLU A 76 -3.38 -9.01 -2.65
C GLU A 76 -1.98 -8.86 -2.02
N ALA A 77 -1.38 -7.68 -2.13
CA ALA A 77 -0.11 -7.37 -1.49
C ALA A 77 -0.30 -6.29 -0.42
N CYS A 78 0.07 -6.58 0.82
CA CYS A 78 0.03 -5.61 1.91
C CYS A 78 1.36 -5.58 2.65
N PHE A 79 1.91 -4.39 2.82
CA PHE A 79 3.20 -4.17 3.44
C PHE A 79 3.13 -3.15 4.57
N VAL A 80 3.82 -3.45 5.65
CA VAL A 80 4.23 -2.43 6.63
C VAL A 80 5.47 -1.73 6.10
N ILE A 81 5.43 -0.41 6.11
CA ILE A 81 6.53 0.46 5.70
C ILE A 81 7.42 0.67 6.91
N MET A 82 8.67 0.22 6.81
CA MET A 82 9.68 0.34 7.85
C MET A 82 10.68 1.43 7.49
N LEU A 83 10.97 2.30 8.44
CA LEU A 83 12.12 3.21 8.41
C LEU A 83 13.10 2.71 9.47
N GLU A 84 14.27 2.24 9.06
CA GLU A 84 15.20 1.52 9.94
C GLU A 84 14.46 0.32 10.61
N CYS A 85 14.32 0.33 11.94
CA CYS A 85 13.63 -0.72 12.69
C CYS A 85 12.19 -0.34 13.10
N ALA A 86 11.69 0.85 12.73
CA ALA A 86 10.40 1.37 13.17
C ALA A 86 9.33 1.24 12.08
N PRO A 87 8.15 0.66 12.37
CA PRO A 87 6.98 0.75 11.50
C PRO A 87 6.52 2.20 11.42
N ILE A 88 6.35 2.74 10.20
CA ILE A 88 5.93 4.13 9.99
C ILE A 88 4.63 4.28 9.23
N GLY A 89 4.09 3.19 8.67
CA GLY A 89 2.86 3.19 7.89
C GLY A 89 2.59 1.88 7.19
N VAL A 90 1.62 1.89 6.30
CA VAL A 90 1.18 0.72 5.53
C VAL A 90 0.95 1.13 4.08
N CYS A 91 1.25 0.24 3.14
CA CYS A 91 0.81 0.34 1.75
C CYS A 91 0.33 -1.02 1.24
N SER A 92 -0.61 -1.01 0.28
CA SER A 92 -1.21 -2.23 -0.26
C SER A 92 -1.64 -2.09 -1.71
N VAL A 93 -1.73 -3.22 -2.40
CA VAL A 93 -2.54 -3.40 -3.61
C VAL A 93 -3.69 -4.32 -3.23
N ASP A 94 -4.90 -3.82 -3.27
CA ASP A 94 -6.12 -4.55 -2.94
C ASP A 94 -6.93 -4.79 -4.21
N LEU A 95 -7.40 -6.01 -4.45
CA LEU A 95 -8.28 -6.30 -5.57
C LEU A 95 -9.68 -5.74 -5.30
N ARG A 96 -10.17 -4.86 -6.19
CA ARG A 96 -11.49 -4.23 -6.14
C ARG A 96 -12.28 -4.56 -7.41
N GLU A 97 -13.59 -4.31 -7.37
CA GLU A 97 -14.45 -4.46 -8.56
C GLU A 97 -13.94 -3.63 -9.75
N ASP A 98 -13.45 -2.40 -9.47
CA ASP A 98 -12.92 -1.47 -10.48
C ASP A 98 -11.46 -1.81 -10.90
N GLY A 99 -10.82 -2.81 -10.27
CA GLY A 99 -9.42 -3.22 -10.52
C GLY A 99 -8.51 -3.15 -9.29
N PRO A 100 -7.21 -3.47 -9.46
CA PRO A 100 -6.24 -3.44 -8.35
C PRO A 100 -6.01 -2.00 -7.86
N GLU A 101 -6.36 -1.75 -6.59
CA GLU A 101 -6.31 -0.42 -5.97
C GLU A 101 -5.09 -0.27 -5.06
N VAL A 102 -4.24 0.70 -5.38
CA VAL A 102 -3.11 1.11 -4.53
C VAL A 102 -3.63 1.98 -3.39
N GLY A 103 -3.39 1.51 -2.17
CA GLY A 103 -3.67 2.24 -0.93
C GLY A 103 -2.41 2.45 -0.10
N TYR A 104 -2.33 3.57 0.64
CA TYR A 104 -1.23 3.84 1.55
C TYR A 104 -1.59 4.87 2.60
N TRP A 105 -0.90 4.83 3.72
CA TRP A 105 -0.87 5.87 4.74
C TRP A 105 0.42 5.82 5.55
N LEU A 106 0.81 6.94 6.12
CA LEU A 106 1.95 7.08 7.02
C LEU A 106 1.51 7.76 8.32
N GLY A 107 2.19 7.41 9.41
CA GLY A 107 2.11 8.16 10.66
C GLY A 107 2.46 9.63 10.44
N VAL A 108 1.72 10.53 11.09
CA VAL A 108 1.85 11.99 10.91
C VAL A 108 3.28 12.51 11.07
N PRO A 109 4.12 12.03 12.03
CA PRO A 109 5.50 12.48 12.15
C PRO A 109 6.39 12.21 10.92
N TYR A 110 5.93 11.37 9.99
CA TYR A 110 6.69 10.97 8.80
C TYR A 110 6.21 11.65 7.51
N TRP A 111 5.22 12.55 7.61
CA TRP A 111 4.71 13.29 6.45
C TRP A 111 5.71 14.32 5.93
N GLY A 112 5.57 14.73 4.66
CA GLY A 112 6.38 15.77 4.04
C GLY A 112 7.83 15.37 3.69
N ARG A 113 8.26 14.15 4.05
CA ARG A 113 9.65 13.67 3.91
C ARG A 113 9.89 12.79 2.67
N GLY A 114 8.87 12.63 1.80
CA GLY A 114 8.95 11.85 0.57
C GLY A 114 8.79 10.33 0.75
N PHE A 115 8.64 9.82 1.97
CA PHE A 115 8.52 8.39 2.25
C PHE A 115 7.31 7.74 1.56
N ALA A 116 6.16 8.41 1.50
CA ALA A 116 5.00 7.88 0.81
C ALA A 116 5.27 7.68 -0.69
N THR A 117 5.90 8.64 -1.36
CA THR A 117 6.27 8.52 -2.79
C THR A 117 7.24 7.37 -3.01
N GLU A 118 8.23 7.20 -2.12
CA GLU A 118 9.22 6.13 -2.20
C GLU A 118 8.58 4.75 -2.03
N ALA A 119 7.73 4.58 -1.00
CA ALA A 119 7.03 3.33 -0.74
C ALA A 119 6.05 2.98 -1.87
N VAL A 120 5.27 3.95 -2.36
CA VAL A 120 4.29 3.73 -3.45
C VAL A 120 4.99 3.36 -4.75
N ARG A 121 6.15 3.95 -5.08
CA ARG A 121 6.94 3.54 -6.26
C ARG A 121 7.40 2.09 -6.18
N ALA A 122 7.93 1.66 -5.03
CA ALA A 122 8.33 0.26 -4.84
C ALA A 122 7.14 -0.70 -4.95
N LEU A 123 5.99 -0.30 -4.41
CA LEU A 123 4.75 -1.08 -4.52
C LEU A 123 4.25 -1.18 -5.97
N ILE A 124 4.32 -0.08 -6.74
CA ILE A 124 3.96 -0.07 -8.17
C ILE A 124 4.92 -0.97 -8.97
N ASP A 125 6.22 -0.91 -8.69
CA ASP A 125 7.21 -1.77 -9.34
C ASP A 125 6.92 -3.25 -9.09
N HIS A 126 6.53 -3.61 -7.87
CA HIS A 126 6.09 -4.96 -7.51
C HIS A 126 4.78 -5.34 -8.20
N ALA A 127 3.79 -4.44 -8.19
CA ALA A 127 2.48 -4.70 -8.78
C ALA A 127 2.54 -4.96 -10.30
N PHE A 128 3.35 -4.21 -11.03
CA PHE A 128 3.54 -4.40 -12.47
C PHE A 128 4.58 -5.47 -12.82
N GLY A 129 5.64 -5.60 -12.01
CA GLY A 129 6.74 -6.53 -12.27
C GLY A 129 6.42 -7.96 -11.87
N ASP A 130 5.98 -8.15 -10.63
CA ASP A 130 5.85 -9.46 -10.02
C ASP A 130 4.40 -9.98 -10.00
N LEU A 131 3.42 -9.08 -9.79
CA LEU A 131 1.99 -9.43 -9.81
C LEU A 131 1.34 -9.32 -11.20
N GLU A 132 2.09 -8.83 -12.17
CA GLU A 132 1.71 -8.75 -13.59
C GLU A 132 0.40 -8.00 -13.89
N HIS A 133 -0.02 -7.08 -13.03
CA HIS A 133 -1.19 -6.25 -13.31
C HIS A 133 -0.97 -5.38 -14.57
N GLU A 134 -2.03 -5.15 -15.34
CA GLU A 134 -1.99 -4.28 -16.52
C GLU A 134 -2.34 -2.82 -16.18
N THR A 135 -3.06 -2.63 -15.08
CA THR A 135 -3.57 -1.32 -14.66
C THR A 135 -3.61 -1.28 -13.15
N LEU A 136 -3.30 -0.12 -12.58
CA LEU A 136 -3.51 0.19 -11.16
C LEU A 136 -4.44 1.38 -11.05
N ILE A 137 -5.32 1.34 -10.06
CA ILE A 137 -6.17 2.46 -9.68
C ILE A 137 -5.79 2.95 -8.29
N SER A 138 -6.13 4.19 -7.97
CA SER A 138 -5.98 4.76 -6.63
C SER A 138 -6.96 5.91 -6.42
N GLY A 139 -7.06 6.38 -5.19
CA GLY A 139 -7.88 7.53 -4.86
C GLY A 139 -7.29 8.40 -3.75
N ALA A 140 -7.59 9.69 -3.81
CA ALA A 140 -7.28 10.65 -2.76
C ALA A 140 -8.49 11.53 -2.49
N ARG A 141 -8.78 11.85 -1.23
CA ARG A 141 -9.81 12.86 -0.93
C ARG A 141 -9.44 14.17 -1.62
N VAL A 142 -10.42 14.85 -2.20
CA VAL A 142 -10.22 16.17 -2.84
C VAL A 142 -9.62 17.19 -1.85
N THR A 143 -9.84 16.99 -0.54
CA THR A 143 -9.28 17.80 0.54
C THR A 143 -7.88 17.36 0.97
N ASN A 144 -7.28 16.33 0.32
CA ASN A 144 -5.95 15.82 0.61
C ASN A 144 -4.97 16.04 -0.56
N PRO A 145 -4.53 17.29 -0.81
CA PRO A 145 -3.60 17.59 -1.90
C PRO A 145 -2.23 16.91 -1.73
N ALA A 146 -1.86 16.51 -0.51
CA ALA A 146 -0.62 15.79 -0.27
C ALA A 146 -0.63 14.39 -0.89
N SER A 147 -1.73 13.64 -0.69
CA SER A 147 -1.90 12.32 -1.31
C SER A 147 -2.00 12.44 -2.84
N ARG A 148 -2.74 13.42 -3.34
CA ARG A 148 -2.80 13.71 -4.78
C ARG A 148 -1.40 13.89 -5.38
N ARG A 149 -0.55 14.73 -4.77
CA ARG A 149 0.84 14.93 -5.22
C ARG A 149 1.70 13.67 -5.19
N VAL A 150 1.46 12.75 -4.25
CA VAL A 150 2.15 11.45 -4.23
C VAL A 150 1.77 10.64 -5.46
N LEU A 151 0.48 10.52 -5.77
CA LEU A 151 -0.01 9.76 -6.91
C LEU A 151 0.52 10.35 -8.24
N GLU A 152 0.44 11.66 -8.41
CA GLU A 152 0.97 12.37 -9.59
C GLU A 152 2.49 12.13 -9.77
N LYS A 153 3.27 12.21 -8.69
CA LYS A 153 4.72 11.91 -8.71
C LYS A 153 5.05 10.45 -9.02
N CYS A 154 4.11 9.54 -8.79
CA CYS A 154 4.23 8.14 -9.14
C CYS A 154 3.71 7.82 -10.56
N GLY A 155 3.24 8.83 -11.32
CA GLY A 155 2.79 8.68 -12.70
C GLY A 155 1.30 8.40 -12.85
N PHE A 156 0.53 8.36 -11.78
CA PHE A 156 -0.92 8.21 -11.87
C PHE A 156 -1.56 9.42 -12.54
N GLN A 157 -2.50 9.16 -13.44
CA GLN A 157 -3.28 10.17 -14.14
C GLN A 157 -4.66 10.30 -13.50
N TRP A 158 -5.12 11.52 -13.30
CA TRP A 158 -6.45 11.80 -12.79
C TRP A 158 -7.53 11.41 -13.83
N THR A 159 -8.59 10.75 -13.36
CA THR A 159 -9.67 10.22 -14.21
C THR A 159 -11.05 10.77 -13.86
N GLY A 160 -11.18 11.49 -12.79
CA GLY A 160 -12.46 12.09 -12.36
C GLY A 160 -12.63 12.09 -10.86
N VAL A 161 -13.86 12.40 -10.43
CA VAL A 161 -14.25 12.43 -9.02
C VAL A 161 -15.38 11.43 -8.79
N ARG A 162 -15.34 10.71 -7.69
CA ARG A 162 -16.41 9.78 -7.25
C ARG A 162 -16.71 10.02 -5.76
N LEU A 163 -17.96 9.91 -5.38
CA LEU A 163 -18.32 9.84 -3.96
C LEU A 163 -18.01 8.45 -3.40
N SER A 164 -17.30 8.41 -2.28
CA SER A 164 -16.97 7.16 -1.59
C SER A 164 -17.24 7.30 -0.10
N ARG A 165 -17.76 6.23 0.52
CA ARG A 165 -17.99 6.19 1.97
C ARG A 165 -16.65 6.18 2.71
N ILE A 166 -16.53 7.06 3.71
CA ILE A 166 -15.37 7.14 4.62
C ILE A 166 -15.85 6.73 6.01
N ARG A 167 -15.31 5.62 6.52
CA ARG A 167 -15.76 5.05 7.80
C ARG A 167 -15.57 6.00 8.97
N ALA A 168 -14.43 6.66 9.05
CA ALA A 168 -14.07 7.54 10.17
C ALA A 168 -14.99 8.77 10.34
N ILE A 169 -15.66 9.20 9.28
CA ILE A 169 -16.59 10.34 9.33
C ILE A 169 -18.05 9.89 9.16
N ASN A 170 -18.30 8.59 9.03
CA ASN A 170 -19.58 7.96 8.77
C ASN A 170 -20.40 8.64 7.66
N SER A 171 -19.74 9.13 6.61
CA SER A 171 -20.34 9.89 5.51
C SER A 171 -19.63 9.58 4.20
N ALA A 172 -20.27 9.97 3.08
CA ALA A 172 -19.62 9.99 1.78
C ALA A 172 -18.81 11.28 1.61
N ALA A 173 -17.67 11.15 0.91
CA ALA A 173 -16.83 12.29 0.58
C ALA A 173 -16.36 12.19 -0.89
N PRO A 174 -16.11 13.33 -1.57
CA PRO A 174 -15.56 13.32 -2.91
C PRO A 174 -14.10 12.84 -2.90
N ILE A 175 -13.81 11.88 -3.78
CA ILE A 175 -12.50 11.26 -3.97
C ILE A 175 -12.07 11.51 -5.41
N ASP A 176 -10.93 12.15 -5.59
CA ASP A 176 -10.21 12.16 -6.86
C ASP A 176 -9.77 10.73 -7.20
N ARG A 177 -10.13 10.24 -8.40
CA ARG A 177 -9.76 8.92 -8.89
C ARG A 177 -8.58 9.04 -9.85
N PHE A 178 -7.69 8.07 -9.75
CA PHE A 178 -6.45 8.02 -10.51
C PHE A 178 -6.25 6.64 -11.11
N ARG A 179 -5.57 6.60 -12.26
CA ARG A 179 -5.21 5.39 -12.98
C ARG A 179 -3.75 5.46 -13.46
N LEU A 180 -3.08 4.33 -13.42
CA LEU A 180 -1.75 4.14 -14.00
C LEU A 180 -1.75 2.85 -14.81
N ASP A 181 -1.41 2.93 -16.09
CA ASP A 181 -1.27 1.79 -16.98
C ASP A 181 0.19 1.30 -17.03
N ARG A 182 0.39 -0.01 -17.22
CA ARG A 182 1.71 -0.65 -17.32
C ARG A 182 2.60 0.01 -18.38
N GLY A 183 2.04 0.36 -19.56
CA GLY A 183 2.79 1.02 -20.64
C GLY A 183 3.35 2.37 -20.21
N LEU A 184 2.57 3.19 -19.51
CA LEU A 184 3.04 4.47 -18.99
C LEU A 184 4.12 4.28 -17.91
N TRP A 185 3.91 3.35 -16.97
CA TRP A 185 4.92 3.02 -15.96
C TRP A 185 6.24 2.59 -16.59
N ALA A 186 6.21 1.68 -17.58
CA ALA A 186 7.40 1.22 -18.29
C ALA A 186 8.15 2.37 -18.96
N SER A 187 7.42 3.30 -19.61
CA SER A 187 7.99 4.50 -20.24
C SER A 187 8.65 5.41 -19.21
N LEU A 188 7.99 5.72 -18.08
CA LEU A 188 8.56 6.56 -17.02
C LEU A 188 9.81 5.93 -16.41
N LYS A 189 9.84 4.61 -16.25
CA LYS A 189 10.98 3.87 -15.70
C LYS A 189 12.18 3.89 -16.66
N SER A 190 11.95 3.83 -17.95
CA SER A 190 13.01 3.91 -18.98
C SER A 190 13.65 5.28 -19.04
N TRP A 191 12.88 6.37 -18.93
CA TRP A 191 13.39 7.74 -18.93
C TRP A 191 14.34 8.03 -17.76
N GLY A 192 14.05 7.49 -16.57
CA GLY A 192 14.92 7.64 -15.40
C GLY A 192 16.28 6.91 -15.53
N ARG A 193 16.45 6.04 -16.53
CA ARG A 193 17.69 5.29 -16.80
C ARG A 193 18.60 5.92 -17.85
N VAL A 194 18.16 6.98 -18.56
CA VAL A 194 18.99 7.68 -19.52
C VAL A 194 20.11 8.41 -18.76
N LYS A 195 21.28 7.79 -18.65
CA LYS A 195 22.50 8.47 -18.25
C LYS A 195 22.90 9.38 -19.42
N LEU A 196 22.94 10.68 -19.18
CA LEU A 196 23.67 11.59 -20.04
C LEU A 196 25.13 11.10 -20.07
N VAL A 197 25.55 10.54 -21.21
CA VAL A 197 26.97 10.31 -21.49
C VAL A 197 27.52 11.66 -21.90
N VAL A 198 28.26 12.30 -21.01
CA VAL A 198 29.06 13.50 -21.29
C VAL A 198 30.42 13.04 -21.79
#